data_d2d9ed896d2daaf4a51bd02a0f9b47e3
#
_entry.id   d2d9ed896d2daaf4a51bd02a0f9b47e3
#
_cell.length_a   1.000
_cell.length_b   1.000
_cell.length_c   1.000
_cell.angle_alpha   90.00
_cell.angle_beta   90.00
_cell.angle_gamma   90.00
#
_symmetry.space_group_name_H-M   'P 1'
#
loop_
_entity.id
_entity.type
_entity.pdbx_description
1 polymer ?
#
loop_
_entity_poly.entity_id
_entity_poly.type
_entity_poly.pdbx_seq_one_letter_code
_entity_poly.pdbx_strand_id
1 'polypeptide(L)'
;PVISAALSFLMSKASMTGQSQSGPAMGQIIGRRGETLDAIQQITSYCVNRAGGSRVRVTLDAENYRAKREESLEHLAKKVAGKVVKYRRSVTLEPMNAYERHVIHTALQDVPNVTTGSVGMEPNRRVVVSYTR
;
A
#
# COMPACT_ATOMS: atom_id res chain seq x y z
N PRO A 1 -2.25 -24.60 16.29
CA PRO A 1 -1.56 -25.51 15.34
C PRO A 1 -1.44 -24.95 13.93
N VAL A 2 -2.48 -24.29 13.40
CA VAL A 2 -2.49 -23.70 12.04
C VAL A 2 -1.51 -22.52 11.92
N ILE A 3 -1.41 -21.70 12.97
CA ILE A 3 -0.51 -20.52 13.01
C ILE A 3 0.96 -20.96 13.04
N SER A 4 1.25 -22.05 13.75
CA SER A 4 2.62 -22.62 13.81
C SER A 4 3.07 -23.15 12.45
N ALA A 5 2.18 -23.77 11.68
CA ALA A 5 2.48 -24.28 10.34
C ALA A 5 2.71 -23.13 9.33
N ALA A 6 1.92 -22.05 9.41
CA ALA A 6 2.10 -20.87 8.57
C ALA A 6 3.39 -20.12 8.90
N LEU A 7 3.73 -19.99 10.19
CA LEU A 7 4.99 -19.37 10.62
C LEU A 7 6.20 -20.24 10.24
N SER A 8 6.12 -21.57 10.40
CA SER A 8 7.16 -22.52 9.96
C SER A 8 7.36 -22.46 8.44
N PHE A 9 6.27 -22.35 7.67
CA PHE A 9 6.35 -22.22 6.22
C PHE A 9 7.00 -20.89 5.80
N LEU A 10 6.62 -19.78 6.46
CA LEU A 10 7.22 -18.46 6.24
C LEU A 10 8.69 -18.41 6.68
N MET A 11 9.03 -18.99 7.82
CA MET A 11 10.40 -19.03 8.32
C MET A 11 11.29 -20.00 7.52
N SER A 12 10.76 -21.12 7.05
CA SER A 12 11.46 -22.03 6.13
C SER A 12 11.79 -21.35 4.80
N LYS A 13 10.91 -20.46 4.31
CA LYS A 13 11.19 -19.66 3.12
C LYS A 13 12.11 -18.47 3.38
N ALA A 14 12.11 -17.90 4.57
CA ALA A 14 13.01 -16.80 4.96
C ALA A 14 14.45 -17.28 5.22
N SER A 15 14.64 -18.55 5.56
CA SER A 15 15.96 -19.17 5.75
C SER A 15 16.64 -19.59 4.44
N MET A 16 15.95 -19.50 3.31
CA MET A 16 16.54 -19.76 2.00
C MET A 16 17.15 -18.49 1.43
N THR A 17 18.40 -18.23 1.82
CA THR A 17 19.39 -17.41 1.14
C THR A 17 19.03 -16.97 -0.28
N GLY A 18 18.88 -15.67 -0.50
CA GLY A 18 19.42 -14.98 -1.69
C GLY A 18 18.91 -15.37 -3.08
N GLN A 19 17.81 -16.09 -3.23
CA GLN A 19 17.19 -16.27 -4.52
C GLN A 19 15.90 -15.47 -4.59
N SER A 20 15.94 -14.39 -5.38
CA SER A 20 14.75 -13.67 -5.82
C SER A 20 13.88 -14.62 -6.66
N GLN A 21 12.93 -15.29 -6.02
CA GLN A 21 11.90 -16.01 -6.74
C GLN A 21 10.87 -14.99 -7.25
N SER A 22 11.15 -14.38 -8.39
CA SER A 22 10.16 -13.71 -9.20
C SER A 22 9.31 -14.79 -9.87
N GLY A 23 8.09 -14.97 -9.40
CA GLY A 23 7.17 -15.96 -9.96
C GLY A 23 5.71 -15.56 -9.71
N PRO A 24 4.75 -16.19 -10.41
CA PRO A 24 3.31 -15.91 -10.25
C PRO A 24 2.80 -16.06 -8.81
N ALA A 25 3.47 -16.83 -7.98
CA ALA A 25 3.17 -16.99 -6.56
C ALA A 25 3.38 -15.70 -5.74
N MET A 26 4.29 -14.82 -6.15
CA MET A 26 4.58 -13.59 -5.41
C MET A 26 3.43 -12.57 -5.51
N GLY A 27 2.75 -12.51 -6.65
CA GLY A 27 1.55 -11.70 -6.82
C GLY A 27 0.40 -12.11 -5.89
N GLN A 28 0.27 -13.40 -5.57
CA GLN A 28 -0.71 -13.91 -4.61
C GLN A 28 -0.38 -13.51 -3.17
N ILE A 29 0.91 -13.47 -2.82
CA ILE A 29 1.38 -13.06 -1.47
C ILE A 29 1.20 -11.56 -1.28
N ILE A 30 1.43 -10.76 -2.30
CA ILE A 30 1.21 -9.32 -2.27
C ILE A 30 -0.29 -9.04 -2.23
N GLY A 31 -1.07 -9.72 -3.05
CA GLY A 31 -2.50 -9.52 -3.20
C GLY A 31 -2.84 -8.21 -3.93
N ARG A 32 -4.13 -7.94 -4.02
CA ARG A 32 -4.62 -6.73 -4.66
C ARG A 32 -4.20 -5.50 -3.85
N ARG A 33 -3.42 -4.62 -4.45
CA ARG A 33 -2.89 -3.39 -3.83
C ARG A 33 -2.11 -3.63 -2.53
N GLY A 34 -1.49 -4.80 -2.37
CA GLY A 34 -0.73 -5.13 -1.16
C GLY A 34 -1.57 -5.51 0.06
N GLU A 35 -2.87 -5.70 -0.09
CA GLU A 35 -3.79 -6.04 1.03
C GLU A 35 -3.40 -7.34 1.73
N THR A 36 -3.02 -8.37 0.96
CA THR A 36 -2.58 -9.65 1.53
C THR A 36 -1.25 -9.50 2.27
N LEU A 37 -0.31 -8.76 1.71
CA LEU A 37 0.97 -8.47 2.35
C LEU A 37 0.78 -7.71 3.68
N ASP A 38 -0.11 -6.72 3.71
CA ASP A 38 -0.44 -5.97 4.91
C ASP A 38 -1.11 -6.86 5.98
N ALA A 39 -2.02 -7.75 5.57
CA ALA A 39 -2.66 -8.70 6.46
C ALA A 39 -1.65 -9.68 7.08
N ILE A 40 -0.72 -10.22 6.29
CA ILE A 40 0.35 -11.11 6.77
C ILE A 40 1.25 -10.35 7.74
N GLN A 41 1.61 -9.10 7.45
CA GLN A 41 2.41 -8.28 8.36
C GLN A 41 1.71 -8.05 9.70
N GLN A 42 0.42 -7.76 9.71
CA GLN A 42 -0.36 -7.55 10.94
C GLN A 42 -0.41 -8.82 11.79
N ILE A 43 -0.71 -9.96 11.18
CA ILE A 43 -0.75 -11.26 11.87
C ILE A 43 0.62 -11.60 12.45
N THR A 44 1.69 -11.44 11.67
CA THR A 44 3.06 -11.71 12.11
C THR A 44 3.46 -10.80 13.26
N SER A 45 3.17 -9.52 13.17
CA SER A 45 3.43 -8.54 14.23
C SER A 45 2.68 -8.89 15.52
N TYR A 46 1.43 -9.30 15.41
CA TYR A 46 0.63 -9.74 16.54
C TYR A 46 1.23 -10.99 17.22
N CYS A 47 1.57 -12.01 16.43
CA CYS A 47 2.14 -13.25 16.94
C CYS A 47 3.48 -13.02 17.66
N VAL A 48 4.37 -12.22 17.06
CA VAL A 48 5.68 -11.90 17.65
C VAL A 48 5.54 -11.15 18.97
N ASN A 49 4.63 -10.19 19.05
CA ASN A 49 4.45 -9.32 20.22
C ASN A 49 3.58 -9.96 21.32
N ARG A 50 2.87 -11.06 21.02
CA ARG A 50 2.06 -11.77 22.03
C ARG A 50 2.88 -12.57 23.02
N ALA A 51 4.07 -13.01 22.67
CA ALA A 51 4.92 -13.88 23.50
C ALA A 51 5.48 -13.19 24.74
N GLY A 52 5.26 -11.90 24.93
CA GLY A 52 5.76 -11.10 26.05
C GLY A 52 7.21 -10.65 25.83
N GLY A 53 7.51 -9.44 26.24
CA GLY A 53 8.82 -8.83 26.08
C GLY A 53 8.73 -7.39 25.55
N SER A 54 9.84 -6.83 25.13
CA SER A 54 9.87 -5.53 24.47
C SER A 54 9.16 -5.59 23.12
N ARG A 55 8.38 -4.56 22.82
CA ARG A 55 7.61 -4.48 21.57
C ARG A 55 8.53 -4.40 20.37
N VAL A 56 8.42 -5.38 19.48
CA VAL A 56 9.20 -5.49 18.25
C VAL A 56 8.39 -4.97 17.07
N ARG A 57 9.00 -4.09 16.27
CA ARG A 57 8.41 -3.66 15.00
C ARG A 57 8.72 -4.71 13.93
N VAL A 58 7.67 -5.28 13.34
CA VAL A 58 7.78 -6.21 12.22
C VAL A 58 7.40 -5.50 10.93
N THR A 59 8.26 -5.57 9.94
CA THR A 59 8.01 -5.05 8.59
C THR A 59 8.22 -6.17 7.59
N LEU A 60 7.21 -6.43 6.76
CA LEU A 60 7.28 -7.38 5.66
C LEU A 60 7.18 -6.63 4.34
N ASP A 61 8.04 -7.00 3.40
CA ASP A 61 7.97 -6.53 2.03
C ASP A 61 8.25 -7.68 1.06
N ALA A 62 7.72 -7.59 -0.14
CA ALA A 62 7.90 -8.57 -1.19
C ALA A 62 8.36 -7.86 -2.46
N GLU A 63 9.55 -8.19 -2.95
CA GLU A 63 10.13 -7.64 -4.19
C GLU A 63 10.14 -6.10 -4.25
N ASN A 64 10.33 -5.45 -3.11
CA ASN A 64 10.27 -3.99 -3.00
C ASN A 64 8.92 -3.40 -3.46
N TYR A 65 7.83 -4.15 -3.21
CA TYR A 65 6.48 -3.78 -3.65
C TYR A 65 6.05 -2.41 -3.13
N ARG A 66 6.34 -2.11 -1.86
CA ARG A 66 5.89 -0.85 -1.22
C ARG A 66 6.45 0.38 -1.93
N ALA A 67 7.74 0.39 -2.24
CA ALA A 67 8.39 1.49 -2.96
C ALA A 67 7.86 1.61 -4.40
N LYS A 68 7.72 0.50 -5.12
CA LYS A 68 7.14 0.47 -6.47
C LYS A 68 5.68 0.95 -6.48
N ARG A 69 4.92 0.60 -5.46
CA ARG A 69 3.52 1.03 -5.32
C ARG A 69 3.44 2.53 -5.08
N GLU A 70 4.29 3.08 -4.22
CA GLU A 70 4.38 4.52 -3.95
C GLU A 70 4.70 5.31 -5.22
N GLU A 71 5.73 4.91 -5.96
CA GLU A 71 6.09 5.51 -7.25
C GLU A 71 4.93 5.46 -8.27
N SER A 72 4.25 4.33 -8.35
CA SER A 72 3.07 4.15 -9.20
C SER A 72 1.93 5.09 -8.82
N LEU A 73 1.71 5.31 -7.52
CA LEU A 73 0.69 6.24 -7.02
C LEU A 73 1.04 7.70 -7.31
N GLU A 74 2.30 8.09 -7.16
CA GLU A 74 2.76 9.43 -7.53
C GLU A 74 2.57 9.69 -9.02
N HIS A 75 2.93 8.72 -9.86
CA HIS A 75 2.73 8.82 -11.31
C HIS A 75 1.24 8.94 -11.68
N LEU A 76 0.39 8.13 -11.04
CA LEU A 76 -1.07 8.21 -11.19
C LEU A 76 -1.60 9.59 -10.78
N ALA A 77 -1.14 10.13 -9.65
CA ALA A 77 -1.53 11.43 -9.15
C ALA A 77 -1.23 12.54 -10.17
N LYS A 78 -0.01 12.60 -10.66
CA LYS A 78 0.42 13.59 -11.68
C LYS A 78 -0.39 13.47 -12.97
N LYS A 79 -0.65 12.24 -13.44
CA LYS A 79 -1.47 11.99 -14.63
C LYS A 79 -2.92 12.46 -14.44
N VAL A 80 -3.50 12.20 -13.28
CA VAL A 80 -4.88 12.63 -12.96
C VAL A 80 -4.94 14.16 -12.80
N ALA A 81 -3.96 14.78 -12.14
CA ALA A 81 -3.89 16.23 -12.01
C ALA A 81 -3.88 16.91 -13.39
N GLY A 82 -3.08 16.41 -14.33
CA GLY A 82 -3.07 16.93 -15.71
C GLY A 82 -4.44 16.86 -16.39
N LYS A 83 -5.21 15.78 -16.17
CA LYS A 83 -6.58 15.65 -16.68
C LYS A 83 -7.53 16.63 -16.03
N VAL A 84 -7.44 16.77 -14.68
CA VAL A 84 -8.29 17.69 -13.90
C VAL A 84 -8.09 19.13 -14.35
N VAL A 85 -6.84 19.56 -14.55
CA VAL A 85 -6.52 20.92 -15.04
C VAL A 85 -7.03 21.10 -16.47
N LYS A 86 -6.79 20.14 -17.35
CA LYS A 86 -7.18 20.22 -18.76
C LYS A 86 -8.71 20.30 -18.96
N TYR A 87 -9.44 19.44 -18.26
CA TYR A 87 -10.89 19.32 -18.46
C TYR A 87 -11.73 20.08 -17.41
N ARG A 88 -11.09 20.66 -16.39
CA ARG A 88 -11.72 21.35 -15.27
C ARG A 88 -12.82 20.54 -14.59
N ARG A 89 -12.61 19.23 -14.46
CA ARG A 89 -13.53 18.27 -13.84
C ARG A 89 -12.81 17.51 -12.73
N SER A 90 -13.53 17.29 -11.63
CA SER A 90 -13.03 16.45 -10.55
C SER A 90 -12.94 14.99 -10.97
N VAL A 91 -11.92 14.30 -10.50
CA VAL A 91 -11.71 12.86 -10.70
C VAL A 91 -11.66 12.19 -9.35
N THR A 92 -12.46 11.15 -9.17
CA THR A 92 -12.44 10.31 -7.97
C THR A 92 -11.58 9.08 -8.26
N LEU A 93 -10.59 8.85 -7.41
CA LEU A 93 -9.72 7.68 -7.48
C LEU A 93 -10.39 6.45 -6.85
N GLU A 94 -9.80 5.28 -7.06
CA GLU A 94 -10.25 4.07 -6.40
C GLU A 94 -10.01 4.12 -4.89
N PRO A 95 -10.77 3.33 -4.10
CA PRO A 95 -10.51 3.20 -2.67
C PRO A 95 -9.08 2.76 -2.40
N MET A 96 -8.45 3.36 -1.39
CA MET A 96 -7.08 3.06 -0.99
C MET A 96 -6.90 3.31 0.51
N ASN A 97 -5.87 2.69 1.09
CA ASN A 97 -5.58 2.86 2.51
C ASN A 97 -5.09 4.27 2.86
N ALA A 98 -5.00 4.58 4.16
CA ALA A 98 -4.64 5.92 4.65
C ALA A 98 -3.25 6.36 4.17
N TYR A 99 -2.27 5.46 4.13
CA TYR A 99 -0.93 5.74 3.65
C TYR A 99 -0.92 6.10 2.16
N GLU A 100 -1.59 5.31 1.33
CA GLU A 100 -1.70 5.56 -0.11
C GLU A 100 -2.39 6.89 -0.41
N ARG A 101 -3.46 7.24 0.35
CA ARG A 101 -4.10 8.54 0.21
C ARG A 101 -3.16 9.69 0.57
N HIS A 102 -2.33 9.50 1.61
CA HIS A 102 -1.32 10.49 1.97
C HIS A 102 -0.29 10.70 0.86
N VAL A 103 0.19 9.64 0.23
CA VAL A 103 1.09 9.72 -0.94
C VAL A 103 0.50 10.58 -2.05
N ILE A 104 -0.78 10.36 -2.40
CA ILE A 104 -1.48 11.17 -3.42
C ILE A 104 -1.58 12.64 -3.00
N HIS A 105 -1.96 12.91 -1.75
CA HIS A 105 -2.07 14.29 -1.25
C HIS A 105 -0.72 15.01 -1.30
N THR A 106 0.34 14.35 -0.86
CA THR A 106 1.71 14.91 -0.87
C THR A 106 2.20 15.15 -2.29
N ALA A 107 1.97 14.21 -3.21
CA ALA A 107 2.37 14.34 -4.61
C ALA A 107 1.69 15.50 -5.35
N LEU A 108 0.50 15.93 -4.89
CA LEU A 108 -0.28 16.98 -5.50
C LEU A 108 -0.32 18.29 -4.70
N GLN A 109 0.34 18.34 -3.56
CA GLN A 109 0.32 19.51 -2.66
C GLN A 109 0.80 20.79 -3.35
N ASP A 110 1.85 20.69 -4.17
CA ASP A 110 2.49 21.83 -4.85
C ASP A 110 2.04 21.99 -6.30
N VAL A 111 1.05 21.22 -6.75
CA VAL A 111 0.55 21.32 -8.12
C VAL A 111 -0.47 22.46 -8.22
N PRO A 112 -0.22 23.48 -9.09
CA PRO A 112 -1.13 24.62 -9.21
C PRO A 112 -2.48 24.20 -9.79
N ASN A 113 -3.54 24.90 -9.35
CA ASN A 113 -4.92 24.71 -9.81
C ASN A 113 -5.51 23.32 -9.51
N VAL A 114 -4.93 22.59 -8.55
CA VAL A 114 -5.42 21.29 -8.10
C VAL A 114 -5.58 21.29 -6.60
N THR A 115 -6.69 20.75 -6.12
CA THR A 115 -6.91 20.44 -4.71
C THR A 115 -7.32 18.99 -4.54
N THR A 116 -6.99 18.41 -3.40
CA THR A 116 -7.28 17.03 -3.09
C THR A 116 -8.05 16.89 -1.78
N GLY A 117 -9.04 16.01 -1.77
CA GLY A 117 -9.83 15.69 -0.58
C GLY A 117 -10.03 14.19 -0.45
N SER A 118 -10.16 13.70 0.78
CA SER A 118 -10.51 12.30 1.04
C SER A 118 -11.99 12.19 1.41
N VAL A 119 -12.73 11.32 0.69
CA VAL A 119 -14.17 11.12 0.88
C VAL A 119 -14.48 9.65 1.15
N GLY A 120 -15.61 9.41 1.83
CA GLY A 120 -16.06 8.06 2.16
C GLY A 120 -15.54 7.56 3.50
N MET A 121 -15.91 6.34 3.83
CA MET A 121 -15.53 5.63 5.06
C MET A 121 -14.66 4.43 4.73
N GLU A 122 -13.75 4.07 5.63
CA GLU A 122 -12.98 2.83 5.50
C GLU A 122 -13.91 1.60 5.43
N PRO A 123 -13.62 0.60 4.61
CA PRO A 123 -12.44 0.44 3.74
C PRO A 123 -12.58 1.10 2.36
N ASN A 124 -13.69 1.81 2.08
CA ASN A 124 -14.01 2.37 0.76
C ASN A 124 -13.61 3.85 0.60
N ARG A 125 -12.82 4.37 1.53
CA ARG A 125 -12.38 5.76 1.50
C ARG A 125 -11.40 6.00 0.34
N ARG A 126 -11.59 7.11 -0.37
CA ARG A 126 -10.89 7.42 -1.62
C ARG A 126 -10.49 8.90 -1.71
N VAL A 127 -9.58 9.21 -2.62
CA VAL A 127 -9.18 10.59 -2.91
C VAL A 127 -10.00 11.13 -4.07
N VAL A 128 -10.44 12.37 -3.94
CA VAL A 128 -11.01 13.18 -5.02
C VAL A 128 -10.01 14.28 -5.36
N VAL A 129 -9.66 14.38 -6.62
CA VAL A 129 -8.79 15.43 -7.16
C VAL A 129 -9.67 16.42 -7.90
N SER A 130 -9.66 17.66 -7.48
CA SER A 130 -10.55 18.70 -8.00
C SER A 130 -9.77 19.89 -8.56
N TYR A 131 -10.36 20.57 -9.55
CA TYR A 131 -9.83 21.81 -10.07
C TYR A 131 -10.14 22.96 -9.09
N THR A 132 -9.14 23.80 -8.84
CA THR A 132 -9.30 25.06 -8.10
C THR A 132 -8.70 26.20 -8.90
N ARG A 133 -9.27 27.40 -8.77
CA ARG A 133 -8.72 28.62 -9.40
C ARG A 133 -7.65 29.24 -8.53
#